data_62bd34cbafc665cb461b02c79cdcf761
#
_entry.id   62bd34cbafc665cb461b02c79cdcf761
#
_cell.length_a   1.000
_cell.length_b   1.000
_cell.length_c   1.000
_cell.angle_alpha   90.00
_cell.angle_beta   90.00
_cell.angle_gamma   90.00
#
_symmetry.space_group_name_H-M   'P 1'
#
loop_
_entity.id
_entity.type
_entity.pdbx_description
1 polymer ?
#
loop_
_entity_poly.entity_id
_entity_poly.type
_entity_poly.pdbx_seq_one_letter_code
_entity_poly.pdbx_strand_id
1 'polypeptide(L)'
;MIKNEELQRLIFEFIQRTPAFGQDTREVYEQKDLILNLLHKKFSQHLSYGLISRLNNEDIFELKNKKSIFIPVDYFKRRDLEFDSSYRSLYSSGTSKEGKSRVSMDKNDAMNQRIALSKILTTFFGNVRRPMLFLNSPFTASTSELTAAHAAYVGFSLLSSRNYFLEKNGSIVKEVFEFCKKFHEESPIIFGFTFKIYESILSEGFSLGNFPNLTVIHGGGWKKLEKISLSKKNFRTKIFETLGTRRVHDYYGMAEQTGGIYLECHEERYHVSNFSDIFVRDGSLGIINDGTHGIIQSISLLNSSYPAFSILTKDVGYLHYDKASDCPCGIPGKTVGVVGRINSAELRGCSDSLS
;
A
#
# COMPACT_ATOMS: atom_id res chain seq x y z
N MET A 1 -7.57 30.95 3.89
CA MET A 1 -7.80 29.54 3.48
C MET A 1 -7.02 29.30 2.19
N ILE A 2 -6.08 28.37 2.15
CA ILE A 2 -5.33 28.06 0.92
C ILE A 2 -6.31 27.47 -0.10
N LYS A 3 -6.23 27.94 -1.35
CA LYS A 3 -7.05 27.40 -2.43
C LYS A 3 -6.64 25.95 -2.72
N ASN A 4 -7.59 25.09 -3.02
CA ASN A 4 -7.34 23.67 -3.32
C ASN A 4 -6.26 23.47 -4.40
N GLU A 5 -6.26 24.32 -5.42
CA GLU A 5 -5.28 24.29 -6.51
C GLU A 5 -3.85 24.57 -6.02
N GLU A 6 -3.68 25.45 -5.05
CA GLU A 6 -2.37 25.77 -4.49
C GLU A 6 -1.81 24.58 -3.68
N LEU A 7 -2.63 23.91 -2.87
CA LEU A 7 -2.24 22.71 -2.16
C LEU A 7 -1.87 21.58 -3.13
N GLN A 8 -2.68 21.37 -4.18
CA GLN A 8 -2.40 20.36 -5.20
C GLN A 8 -1.09 20.64 -5.95
N ARG A 9 -0.82 21.90 -6.26
CA ARG A 9 0.44 22.32 -6.87
C ARG A 9 1.63 22.05 -5.93
N LEU A 10 1.51 22.35 -4.65
CA LEU A 10 2.56 22.09 -3.66
C LEU A 10 2.87 20.58 -3.57
N ILE A 11 1.86 19.74 -3.51
CA ILE A 11 2.02 18.27 -3.51
C ILE A 11 2.72 17.82 -4.80
N PHE A 12 2.27 18.31 -5.95
CA PHE A 12 2.88 17.97 -7.24
C PHE A 12 4.36 18.35 -7.30
N GLU A 13 4.71 19.59 -6.90
CA GLU A 13 6.09 20.05 -6.87
C GLU A 13 6.96 19.23 -5.93
N PHE A 14 6.44 18.88 -4.74
CA PHE A 14 7.12 18.01 -3.79
C PHE A 14 7.43 16.65 -4.42
N ILE A 15 6.44 15.99 -5.06
CA ILE A 15 6.63 14.70 -5.73
C ILE A 15 7.65 14.81 -6.85
N GLN A 16 7.65 15.89 -7.64
CA GLN A 16 8.58 16.06 -8.76
C GLN A 16 10.03 16.18 -8.26
N ARG A 17 10.29 17.00 -7.25
CA ARG A 17 11.64 17.33 -6.77
C ARG A 17 12.23 16.28 -5.84
N THR A 18 11.38 15.53 -5.10
CA THR A 18 11.82 14.59 -4.07
C THR A 18 12.01 13.19 -4.65
N PRO A 19 13.12 12.49 -4.38
CA PRO A 19 13.28 11.09 -4.73
C PRO A 19 12.25 10.23 -3.96
N ALA A 20 11.89 9.05 -4.51
CA ALA A 20 10.94 8.17 -3.85
C ALA A 20 11.46 7.67 -2.49
N PHE A 21 12.75 7.42 -2.41
CA PHE A 21 13.44 6.99 -1.17
C PHE A 21 14.68 7.84 -0.98
N GLY A 22 15.01 8.12 0.27
CA GLY A 22 16.16 8.94 0.63
C GLY A 22 16.21 9.14 2.13
N GLN A 23 17.33 9.70 2.60
CA GLN A 23 17.40 10.13 3.98
C GLN A 23 16.36 11.23 4.22
N ASP A 24 15.63 11.10 5.30
CA ASP A 24 14.70 12.13 5.78
C ASP A 24 15.48 13.37 6.25
N THR A 25 15.84 14.21 5.29
CA THR A 25 16.49 15.49 5.60
C THR A 25 15.51 16.40 6.33
N ARG A 26 16.06 17.41 7.03
CA ARG A 26 15.23 18.41 7.70
C ARG A 26 14.25 19.08 6.72
N GLU A 27 14.71 19.39 5.52
CA GLU A 27 13.89 20.02 4.47
C GLU A 27 12.72 19.12 4.04
N VAL A 28 12.97 17.80 3.85
CA VAL A 28 11.90 16.85 3.50
C VAL A 28 10.86 16.76 4.60
N TYR A 29 11.27 16.72 5.87
CA TYR A 29 10.31 16.73 6.99
C TYR A 29 9.50 18.04 7.06
N GLU A 30 10.14 19.19 6.94
CA GLU A 30 9.46 20.48 6.97
C GLU A 30 8.40 20.59 5.85
N GLN A 31 8.71 20.09 4.65
CA GLN A 31 7.75 20.06 3.54
C GLN A 31 6.61 19.05 3.77
N LYS A 32 6.89 17.86 4.29
CA LYS A 32 5.86 16.89 4.69
C LYS A 32 4.91 17.49 5.73
N ASP A 33 5.45 18.09 6.78
CA ASP A 33 4.68 18.71 7.86
C ASP A 33 3.80 19.84 7.33
N LEU A 34 4.34 20.71 6.47
CA LEU A 34 3.56 21.75 5.81
C LEU A 34 2.37 21.19 5.04
N ILE A 35 2.60 20.21 4.16
CA ILE A 35 1.53 19.60 3.35
C ILE A 35 0.47 18.95 4.25
N LEU A 36 0.89 18.20 5.27
CA LEU A 36 -0.03 17.50 6.19
C LEU A 36 -0.87 18.49 7.03
N ASN A 37 -0.26 19.57 7.51
CA ASN A 37 -0.98 20.60 8.24
C ASN A 37 -1.99 21.34 7.36
N LEU A 38 -1.66 21.55 6.07
CA LEU A 38 -2.59 22.12 5.09
C LEU A 38 -3.74 21.16 4.76
N LEU A 39 -3.46 19.87 4.59
CA LEU A 39 -4.49 18.83 4.43
C LEU A 39 -5.42 18.76 5.64
N HIS A 40 -4.84 18.74 6.85
CA HIS A 40 -5.61 18.79 8.08
C HIS A 40 -6.52 20.02 8.13
N LYS A 41 -6.00 21.20 7.88
CA LYS A 41 -6.78 22.45 7.88
C LYS A 41 -7.90 22.44 6.86
N LYS A 42 -7.66 21.86 5.67
CA LYS A 42 -8.69 21.69 4.63
C LYS A 42 -9.84 20.81 5.11
N PHE A 43 -9.53 19.70 5.77
CA PHE A 43 -10.54 18.70 6.16
C PHE A 43 -11.06 18.84 7.60
N SER A 44 -10.51 19.75 8.40
CA SER A 44 -10.91 19.92 9.82
C SER A 44 -12.40 20.19 10.00
N GLN A 45 -13.05 20.86 9.07
CA GLN A 45 -14.50 21.11 9.11
C GLN A 45 -15.35 19.86 8.84
N HIS A 46 -14.81 18.90 8.09
CA HIS A 46 -15.46 17.62 7.78
C HIS A 46 -15.19 16.56 8.84
N LEU A 47 -14.17 16.77 9.65
CA LEU A 47 -13.74 15.86 10.71
C LEU A 47 -14.37 16.19 12.06
N SER A 48 -15.43 17.01 12.07
CA SER A 48 -16.10 17.53 13.27
C SER A 48 -16.76 16.47 14.18
N TYR A 49 -16.63 15.18 13.86
CA TYR A 49 -17.14 14.08 14.65
C TYR A 49 -16.05 13.44 15.50
N GLY A 50 -15.96 13.84 16.77
CA GLY A 50 -15.16 13.16 17.77
C GLY A 50 -13.87 13.87 18.16
N LEU A 51 -12.84 13.14 18.52
CA LEU A 51 -11.59 13.57 19.17
C LEU A 51 -10.82 14.73 18.47
N ILE A 52 -11.07 14.96 17.19
CA ILE A 52 -10.30 15.90 16.34
C ILE A 52 -10.79 17.34 16.46
N SER A 53 -12.04 17.56 16.83
CA SER A 53 -12.64 18.91 16.96
C SER A 53 -12.03 19.78 18.07
N ARG A 54 -11.23 19.21 18.96
CA ARG A 54 -10.61 19.91 20.11
C ARG A 54 -9.23 20.47 19.82
N LEU A 55 -8.66 20.18 18.65
CA LEU A 55 -7.32 20.62 18.26
C LEU A 55 -7.44 21.87 17.37
N ASN A 56 -7.78 23.00 17.99
CA ASN A 56 -7.92 24.27 17.30
C ASN A 56 -6.56 24.84 16.86
N ASN A 57 -6.45 25.15 15.56
CA ASN A 57 -5.49 26.10 14.92
C ASN A 57 -3.98 25.93 15.13
N GLU A 58 -3.48 24.89 15.79
CA GLU A 58 -2.06 24.62 15.91
C GLU A 58 -1.60 23.68 14.80
N ASP A 59 -0.32 23.77 14.42
CA ASP A 59 0.33 22.78 13.57
C ASP A 59 0.37 21.43 14.31
N ILE A 60 -0.38 20.46 13.76
CA ILE A 60 -0.63 19.17 14.42
C ILE A 60 0.38 18.13 13.97
N PHE A 61 0.94 18.32 12.77
CA PHE A 61 1.95 17.43 12.23
C PHE A 61 3.34 18.02 12.43
N GLU A 62 4.15 17.34 13.19
CA GLU A 62 5.58 17.53 13.35
C GLU A 62 6.19 16.11 13.35
N LEU A 63 6.37 15.52 12.17
CA LEU A 63 6.73 14.11 12.02
C LEU A 63 8.06 13.77 12.69
N LYS A 64 9.04 14.67 12.60
CA LYS A 64 10.33 14.52 13.27
C LYS A 64 10.20 14.40 14.79
N ASN A 65 9.28 15.15 15.38
CA ASN A 65 8.98 15.14 16.82
C ASN A 65 7.89 14.13 17.18
N LYS A 66 7.52 13.24 16.25
CA LYS A 66 6.50 12.19 16.44
C LYS A 66 5.12 12.73 16.82
N LYS A 67 4.83 13.99 16.42
CA LYS A 67 3.52 14.60 16.63
C LYS A 67 2.67 14.35 15.40
N SER A 68 1.54 13.68 15.56
CA SER A 68 0.59 13.40 14.48
C SER A 68 -0.78 12.98 15.02
N ILE A 69 -1.82 13.33 14.28
CA ILE A 69 -3.17 12.82 14.49
C ILE A 69 -3.49 11.74 13.48
N PHE A 70 -4.60 11.04 13.66
CA PHE A 70 -5.07 10.01 12.74
C PHE A 70 -6.59 9.95 12.69
N ILE A 71 -7.09 9.37 11.59
CA ILE A 71 -8.48 9.02 11.38
C ILE A 71 -8.56 7.49 11.42
N PRO A 72 -9.43 6.88 12.24
CA PRO A 72 -9.61 5.43 12.21
C PRO A 72 -10.10 4.96 10.85
N VAL A 73 -9.56 3.84 10.34
CA VAL A 73 -9.91 3.31 9.01
C VAL A 73 -11.40 3.03 8.85
N ASP A 74 -12.13 2.72 9.94
CA ASP A 74 -13.58 2.50 9.91
C ASP A 74 -14.39 3.74 9.56
N TYR A 75 -13.81 4.93 9.71
CA TYR A 75 -14.43 6.18 9.27
C TYR A 75 -14.80 6.13 7.78
N PHE A 76 -13.97 5.54 6.94
CA PHE A 76 -14.16 5.47 5.50
C PHE A 76 -15.22 4.44 5.06
N LYS A 77 -15.78 3.67 5.98
CA LYS A 77 -16.90 2.74 5.73
C LYS A 77 -18.28 3.41 5.90
N ARG A 78 -18.31 4.65 6.35
CA ARG A 78 -19.56 5.40 6.54
C ARG A 78 -20.17 5.75 5.19
N ARG A 79 -21.49 5.60 5.07
CA ARG A 79 -22.24 5.85 3.84
C ARG A 79 -22.59 7.34 3.63
N ASP A 80 -22.54 8.12 4.68
CA ASP A 80 -22.87 9.55 4.72
C ASP A 80 -21.70 10.47 4.36
N LEU A 81 -20.54 9.91 3.99
CA LEU A 81 -19.40 10.68 3.55
C LEU A 81 -19.59 11.07 2.07
N GLU A 82 -19.98 12.31 1.84
CA GLU A 82 -19.97 12.93 0.52
C GLU A 82 -18.75 13.83 0.39
N PHE A 83 -17.97 13.59 -0.65
CA PHE A 83 -16.84 14.46 -1.03
C PHE A 83 -17.13 15.04 -2.40
N ASP A 84 -17.01 16.37 -2.53
CA ASP A 84 -17.28 17.08 -3.76
C ASP A 84 -16.46 16.57 -4.94
N SER A 85 -17.13 16.37 -6.08
CA SER A 85 -16.57 16.04 -7.39
C SER A 85 -15.55 14.89 -7.42
N SER A 86 -16.00 13.67 -7.58
CA SER A 86 -15.12 12.54 -7.84
C SER A 86 -14.89 12.32 -9.33
N TYR A 87 -13.62 12.34 -9.77
CA TYR A 87 -13.24 11.80 -11.07
C TYR A 87 -13.42 10.28 -11.09
N ARG A 88 -13.09 9.62 -9.96
CA ARG A 88 -13.24 8.17 -9.76
C ARG A 88 -13.60 7.86 -8.31
N SER A 89 -14.44 6.85 -8.13
CA SER A 89 -14.69 6.24 -6.83
C SER A 89 -14.03 4.87 -6.76
N LEU A 90 -13.32 4.60 -5.67
CA LEU A 90 -12.69 3.32 -5.36
C LEU A 90 -13.41 2.67 -4.19
N TYR A 91 -13.60 1.36 -4.28
CA TYR A 91 -14.20 0.56 -3.23
C TYR A 91 -13.19 -0.46 -2.70
N SER A 92 -13.06 -0.54 -1.38
CA SER A 92 -12.25 -1.59 -0.76
C SER A 92 -12.85 -2.97 -1.07
N SER A 93 -12.03 -4.03 -1.02
CA SER A 93 -12.48 -5.41 -1.30
C SER A 93 -13.48 -5.97 -0.28
N GLY A 94 -13.70 -5.28 0.84
CA GLY A 94 -14.68 -5.50 1.91
C GLY A 94 -15.11 -6.95 2.11
N THR A 95 -14.38 -7.69 2.96
CA THR A 95 -14.80 -9.01 3.48
C THR A 95 -15.50 -8.89 4.83
N SER A 96 -15.52 -7.70 5.43
CA SER A 96 -16.12 -7.45 6.72
C SER A 96 -17.64 -7.22 6.60
N LYS A 97 -18.41 -7.68 7.60
CA LYS A 97 -19.83 -7.40 7.74
C LYS A 97 -20.16 -5.89 7.81
N GLU A 98 -19.16 -5.05 8.03
CA GLU A 98 -19.26 -3.60 8.26
C GLU A 98 -19.32 -2.75 6.97
N GLY A 99 -19.24 -3.37 5.78
CA GLY A 99 -19.32 -2.67 4.51
C GLY A 99 -17.97 -2.38 3.88
N LYS A 100 -18.00 -1.78 2.67
CA LYS A 100 -16.82 -1.40 1.90
C LYS A 100 -16.50 0.07 2.12
N SER A 101 -15.23 0.41 2.28
CA SER A 101 -14.80 1.81 2.24
C SER A 101 -15.00 2.35 0.82
N ARG A 102 -15.53 3.56 0.75
CA ARG A 102 -15.64 4.35 -0.50
C ARG A 102 -14.63 5.48 -0.42
N VAL A 103 -13.86 5.63 -1.48
CA VAL A 103 -12.83 6.63 -1.62
C VAL A 103 -13.06 7.41 -2.90
N SER A 104 -13.11 8.72 -2.80
CA SER A 104 -13.25 9.62 -3.96
C SER A 104 -11.88 10.21 -4.32
N MET A 105 -11.61 10.33 -5.62
CA MET A 105 -10.34 10.82 -6.14
C MET A 105 -10.60 11.78 -7.30
N ASP A 106 -9.97 12.94 -7.28
CA ASP A 106 -9.98 13.86 -8.41
C ASP A 106 -8.86 13.55 -9.42
N LYS A 107 -8.80 14.30 -10.53
CA LYS A 107 -7.82 14.08 -11.60
C LYS A 107 -6.39 14.37 -11.15
N ASN A 108 -6.21 15.39 -10.30
CA ASN A 108 -4.89 15.80 -9.81
C ASN A 108 -4.33 14.77 -8.84
N ASP A 109 -5.15 14.26 -7.91
CA ASP A 109 -4.77 13.15 -7.03
C ASP A 109 -4.39 11.92 -7.84
N ALA A 110 -5.20 11.55 -8.86
CA ALA A 110 -4.88 10.41 -9.72
C ALA A 110 -3.54 10.58 -10.46
N MET A 111 -3.23 11.80 -10.91
CA MET A 111 -1.95 12.11 -11.55
C MET A 111 -0.80 12.06 -10.54
N ASN A 112 -0.93 12.69 -9.38
CA ASN A 112 0.08 12.69 -8.33
C ASN A 112 0.40 11.28 -7.84
N GLN A 113 -0.63 10.46 -7.60
CA GLN A 113 -0.48 9.07 -7.21
C GLN A 113 0.24 8.24 -8.27
N ARG A 114 -0.07 8.46 -9.56
CA ARG A 114 0.60 7.76 -10.66
C ARG A 114 2.08 8.13 -10.74
N ILE A 115 2.45 9.41 -10.57
CA ILE A 115 3.85 9.86 -10.62
C ILE A 115 4.62 9.31 -9.42
N ALA A 116 4.07 9.42 -8.20
CA ALA A 116 4.66 8.89 -6.99
C ALA A 116 4.90 7.39 -7.10
N LEU A 117 3.88 6.64 -7.53
CA LEU A 117 3.96 5.19 -7.73
C LEU A 117 5.01 4.82 -8.78
N SER A 118 5.07 5.55 -9.90
CA SER A 118 6.10 5.33 -10.93
C SER A 118 7.51 5.48 -10.35
N LYS A 119 7.76 6.51 -9.54
CA LYS A 119 9.06 6.71 -8.87
C LYS A 119 9.39 5.59 -7.88
N ILE A 120 8.42 5.14 -7.09
CA ILE A 120 8.56 4.00 -6.17
C ILE A 120 8.94 2.74 -6.95
N LEU A 121 8.15 2.39 -7.96
CA LEU A 121 8.36 1.18 -8.77
C LEU A 121 9.69 1.21 -9.52
N THR A 122 10.08 2.36 -10.06
CA THR A 122 11.35 2.52 -10.76
C THR A 122 12.56 2.28 -9.85
N THR A 123 12.49 2.68 -8.59
CA THR A 123 13.59 2.44 -7.64
C THR A 123 13.78 0.93 -7.39
N PHE A 124 12.70 0.15 -7.30
CA PHE A 124 12.79 -1.30 -7.05
C PHE A 124 13.09 -2.11 -8.31
N PHE A 125 12.51 -1.74 -9.44
CA PHE A 125 12.48 -2.58 -10.64
C PHE A 125 13.24 -1.99 -11.84
N GLY A 126 13.77 -0.77 -11.70
CA GLY A 126 14.43 -0.05 -12.80
C GLY A 126 13.43 0.56 -13.79
N ASN A 127 13.97 1.20 -14.83
CA ASN A 127 13.20 1.91 -15.86
C ASN A 127 12.72 1.02 -17.01
N VAL A 128 13.23 -0.22 -17.09
CA VAL A 128 12.91 -1.13 -18.19
C VAL A 128 11.55 -1.75 -17.95
N ARG A 129 10.64 -1.53 -18.88
CA ARG A 129 9.34 -2.19 -18.89
C ARG A 129 9.46 -3.61 -19.41
N ARG A 130 8.69 -4.54 -18.83
CA ARG A 130 8.78 -5.99 -19.09
C ARG A 130 7.41 -6.57 -19.41
N PRO A 131 7.32 -7.69 -20.15
CA PRO A 131 6.07 -8.43 -20.28
C PRO A 131 5.50 -8.78 -18.91
N MET A 132 4.19 -8.57 -18.70
CA MET A 132 3.56 -8.76 -17.40
C MET A 132 2.27 -9.57 -17.51
N LEU A 133 2.18 -10.67 -16.77
CA LEU A 133 0.98 -11.48 -16.63
C LEU A 133 0.27 -11.11 -15.33
N PHE A 134 -0.97 -10.70 -15.47
CA PHE A 134 -1.88 -10.48 -14.36
C PHE A 134 -2.71 -11.74 -14.11
N LEU A 135 -2.64 -12.29 -12.90
CA LEU A 135 -3.41 -13.48 -12.51
C LEU A 135 -4.88 -13.13 -12.29
N ASN A 136 -5.49 -12.58 -13.30
CA ASN A 136 -6.91 -12.23 -13.37
C ASN A 136 -7.37 -12.16 -14.83
N SER A 137 -8.68 -12.24 -15.04
CA SER A 137 -9.27 -11.95 -16.35
C SER A 137 -9.21 -10.45 -16.66
N PRO A 138 -9.22 -10.05 -17.95
CA PRO A 138 -9.25 -8.65 -18.34
C PRO A 138 -10.40 -7.91 -17.67
N PHE A 139 -10.14 -6.67 -17.24
CA PHE A 139 -11.20 -5.83 -16.71
C PHE A 139 -12.02 -5.22 -17.86
N THR A 140 -13.33 -5.37 -17.78
CA THR A 140 -14.23 -4.64 -18.69
C THR A 140 -14.31 -3.18 -18.21
N ALA A 141 -13.95 -2.25 -19.09
CA ALA A 141 -13.83 -0.81 -18.80
C ALA A 141 -15.15 -0.08 -18.49
N SER A 142 -16.26 -0.78 -18.28
CA SER A 142 -17.60 -0.21 -18.24
C SER A 142 -18.09 0.27 -16.87
N THR A 143 -17.29 0.20 -15.81
CA THR A 143 -17.75 0.61 -14.48
C THR A 143 -17.04 1.88 -14.01
N SER A 144 -17.81 2.92 -13.71
CA SER A 144 -17.38 4.10 -12.94
C SER A 144 -16.85 3.72 -11.54
N GLU A 145 -17.12 2.49 -11.10
CA GLU A 145 -16.72 1.93 -9.82
C GLU A 145 -15.47 1.07 -9.97
N LEU A 146 -14.35 1.58 -9.49
CA LEU A 146 -13.10 0.83 -9.44
C LEU A 146 -12.98 0.11 -8.09
N THR A 147 -12.54 -1.15 -8.13
CA THR A 147 -12.16 -1.86 -6.90
C THR A 147 -10.69 -1.60 -6.56
N ALA A 148 -10.30 -1.84 -5.29
CA ALA A 148 -8.89 -1.82 -4.89
C ALA A 148 -8.02 -2.74 -5.77
N ALA A 149 -8.59 -3.86 -6.24
CA ALA A 149 -7.92 -4.76 -7.17
C ALA A 149 -7.63 -4.06 -8.51
N HIS A 150 -8.60 -3.37 -9.09
CA HIS A 150 -8.40 -2.58 -10.31
C HIS A 150 -7.29 -1.53 -10.14
N ALA A 151 -7.31 -0.79 -9.02
CA ALA A 151 -6.28 0.20 -8.74
C ALA A 151 -4.87 -0.42 -8.68
N ALA A 152 -4.73 -1.59 -8.06
CA ALA A 152 -3.47 -2.32 -8.00
C ALA A 152 -3.01 -2.75 -9.41
N TYR A 153 -3.90 -3.34 -10.23
CA TYR A 153 -3.54 -3.76 -11.59
C TYR A 153 -3.14 -2.56 -12.46
N VAL A 154 -3.90 -1.46 -12.42
CA VAL A 154 -3.56 -0.23 -13.15
C VAL A 154 -2.23 0.35 -12.65
N GLY A 155 -2.01 0.37 -11.34
CA GLY A 155 -0.76 0.86 -10.74
C GLY A 155 0.45 0.06 -11.18
N PHE A 156 0.42 -1.26 -11.03
CA PHE A 156 1.56 -2.11 -11.40
C PHE A 156 1.75 -2.25 -12.91
N SER A 157 0.73 -1.98 -13.74
CA SER A 157 0.89 -1.93 -15.20
C SER A 157 1.89 -0.87 -15.68
N LEU A 158 2.30 0.06 -14.82
CA LEU A 158 3.39 1.01 -15.10
C LEU A 158 4.73 0.30 -15.36
N LEU A 159 4.92 -0.91 -14.83
CA LEU A 159 6.10 -1.76 -15.09
C LEU A 159 6.00 -2.53 -16.41
N SER A 160 4.84 -2.53 -17.04
CA SER A 160 4.57 -3.42 -18.16
C SER A 160 4.92 -2.80 -19.51
N SER A 161 5.60 -3.57 -20.36
CA SER A 161 5.71 -3.31 -21.79
C SER A 161 4.51 -3.84 -22.56
N ARG A 162 3.94 -4.96 -22.11
CA ARG A 162 2.74 -5.62 -22.64
C ARG A 162 2.00 -6.34 -21.52
N ASN A 163 0.70 -6.05 -21.39
CA ASN A 163 -0.17 -6.69 -20.39
C ASN A 163 -0.78 -7.96 -20.94
N TYR A 164 -0.67 -9.05 -20.18
CA TYR A 164 -1.30 -10.33 -20.41
C TYR A 164 -2.26 -10.63 -19.26
N PHE A 165 -3.36 -11.29 -19.55
CA PHE A 165 -4.39 -11.66 -18.59
C PHE A 165 -4.79 -13.11 -18.79
N LEU A 166 -5.28 -13.75 -17.74
CA LEU A 166 -5.77 -15.12 -17.81
C LEU A 166 -7.06 -15.22 -18.66
N GLU A 167 -7.17 -16.25 -19.46
CA GLU A 167 -8.39 -16.58 -20.17
C GLU A 167 -9.46 -17.08 -19.20
N LYS A 168 -10.74 -16.80 -19.47
CA LYS A 168 -11.84 -17.15 -18.57
C LYS A 168 -11.98 -18.67 -18.32
N ASN A 169 -11.65 -19.49 -19.31
CA ASN A 169 -11.82 -20.94 -19.29
C ASN A 169 -10.50 -21.70 -19.54
N GLY A 170 -9.36 -21.01 -19.45
CA GLY A 170 -8.04 -21.58 -19.66
C GLY A 170 -7.51 -22.31 -18.42
N SER A 171 -6.56 -23.21 -18.62
CA SER A 171 -5.78 -23.77 -17.53
C SER A 171 -4.75 -22.73 -17.07
N ILE A 172 -4.95 -22.17 -15.89
CA ILE A 172 -4.08 -21.11 -15.34
C ILE A 172 -2.62 -21.56 -15.30
N VAL A 173 -2.40 -22.79 -14.88
CA VAL A 173 -1.06 -23.41 -14.80
C VAL A 173 -0.37 -23.43 -16.17
N LYS A 174 -1.10 -23.87 -17.21
CA LYS A 174 -0.59 -23.90 -18.58
C LYS A 174 -0.29 -22.50 -19.09
N GLU A 175 -1.19 -21.53 -18.87
CA GLU A 175 -1.00 -20.15 -19.30
C GLU A 175 0.21 -19.49 -18.63
N VAL A 176 0.40 -19.73 -17.32
CA VAL A 176 1.58 -19.27 -16.57
C VAL A 176 2.87 -19.88 -17.14
N PHE A 177 2.87 -21.18 -17.39
CA PHE A 177 4.02 -21.87 -17.97
C PHE A 177 4.39 -21.32 -19.37
N GLU A 178 3.42 -21.23 -20.27
CA GLU A 178 3.61 -20.73 -21.63
C GLU A 178 4.07 -19.26 -21.62
N PHE A 179 3.53 -18.44 -20.72
CA PHE A 179 3.97 -17.05 -20.55
C PHE A 179 5.44 -17.00 -20.09
N CYS A 180 5.80 -17.74 -19.05
CA CYS A 180 7.18 -17.77 -18.54
C CYS A 180 8.16 -18.28 -19.58
N LYS A 181 7.81 -19.35 -20.30
CA LYS A 181 8.63 -19.93 -21.38
C LYS A 181 8.83 -18.94 -22.53
N LYS A 182 7.76 -18.26 -22.95
CA LYS A 182 7.80 -17.31 -24.07
C LYS A 182 8.69 -16.09 -23.77
N PHE A 183 8.70 -15.61 -22.53
CA PHE A 183 9.32 -14.34 -22.16
C PHE A 183 10.53 -14.49 -21.22
N HIS A 184 11.09 -15.70 -21.06
CA HIS A 184 12.16 -15.97 -20.09
C HIS A 184 13.38 -15.04 -20.22
N GLU A 185 13.73 -14.62 -21.45
CA GLU A 185 14.84 -13.70 -21.72
C GLU A 185 14.50 -12.23 -21.39
N GLU A 186 13.22 -11.86 -21.38
CA GLU A 186 12.75 -10.49 -21.15
C GLU A 186 12.54 -10.19 -19.65
N SER A 187 12.96 -11.08 -18.75
CA SER A 187 12.76 -10.94 -17.30
C SER A 187 11.29 -10.63 -16.94
N PRO A 188 10.33 -11.51 -17.27
CA PRO A 188 8.91 -11.23 -17.18
C PRO A 188 8.45 -11.01 -15.74
N ILE A 189 7.26 -10.43 -15.58
CA ILE A 189 6.63 -10.20 -14.28
C ILE A 189 5.32 -10.97 -14.20
N ILE A 190 5.09 -11.66 -13.10
CA ILE A 190 3.76 -12.14 -12.68
C ILE A 190 3.27 -11.26 -11.56
N PHE A 191 2.05 -10.74 -11.70
CA PHE A 191 1.37 -9.98 -10.65
C PHE A 191 0.06 -10.66 -10.24
N GLY A 192 -0.13 -10.81 -8.94
CA GLY A 192 -1.38 -11.36 -8.40
C GLY A 192 -1.54 -11.12 -6.90
N PHE A 193 -2.76 -11.34 -6.39
CA PHE A 193 -2.96 -11.35 -4.93
C PHE A 193 -2.42 -12.63 -4.33
N THR A 194 -1.89 -12.56 -3.10
CA THR A 194 -1.27 -13.68 -2.39
C THR A 194 -2.14 -14.95 -2.44
N PHE A 195 -3.42 -14.84 -2.06
CA PHE A 195 -4.35 -15.96 -2.12
C PHE A 195 -4.54 -16.53 -3.54
N LYS A 196 -4.55 -15.63 -4.55
CA LYS A 196 -4.76 -16.02 -5.94
C LYS A 196 -3.56 -16.77 -6.51
N ILE A 197 -2.35 -16.30 -6.22
CA ILE A 197 -1.11 -17.01 -6.59
C ILE A 197 -1.11 -18.41 -5.97
N TYR A 198 -1.47 -18.52 -4.68
CA TYR A 198 -1.52 -19.80 -4.00
C TYR A 198 -2.51 -20.74 -4.67
N GLU A 199 -3.78 -20.34 -4.83
CA GLU A 199 -4.83 -21.17 -5.45
C GLU A 199 -4.48 -21.57 -6.88
N SER A 200 -3.91 -20.65 -7.65
CA SER A 200 -3.75 -20.83 -9.09
C SER A 200 -2.49 -21.57 -9.49
N ILE A 201 -1.43 -21.50 -8.68
CA ILE A 201 -0.10 -21.96 -9.08
C ILE A 201 0.54 -22.89 -8.03
N LEU A 202 0.36 -22.59 -6.73
CA LEU A 202 1.13 -23.25 -5.67
C LEU A 202 0.41 -24.40 -4.95
N SER A 203 -0.92 -24.47 -5.07
CA SER A 203 -1.73 -25.43 -4.29
C SER A 203 -1.45 -26.89 -4.64
N GLU A 204 -1.14 -27.18 -5.90
CA GLU A 204 -0.93 -28.55 -6.38
C GLU A 204 0.49 -29.09 -6.18
N GLY A 205 1.45 -28.20 -5.84
CA GLY A 205 2.80 -28.61 -5.40
C GLY A 205 3.71 -29.19 -6.49
N PHE A 206 3.43 -28.97 -7.78
CA PHE A 206 4.32 -29.40 -8.86
C PHE A 206 5.21 -28.27 -9.39
N SER A 207 6.36 -28.63 -9.98
CA SER A 207 7.25 -27.65 -10.60
C SER A 207 6.79 -27.31 -12.01
N LEU A 208 6.69 -26.01 -12.32
CA LEU A 208 6.42 -25.50 -13.67
C LEU A 208 7.70 -25.30 -14.47
N GLY A 209 8.87 -25.22 -13.82
CA GLY A 209 10.14 -24.99 -14.47
C GLY A 209 11.08 -24.12 -13.65
N ASN A 210 12.19 -23.74 -14.26
CA ASN A 210 13.20 -22.89 -13.65
C ASN A 210 13.29 -21.56 -14.43
N PHE A 211 12.69 -20.51 -13.88
CA PHE A 211 12.65 -19.17 -14.46
C PHE A 211 13.34 -18.14 -13.55
N PRO A 212 14.67 -18.15 -13.39
CA PRO A 212 15.38 -17.35 -12.39
C PRO A 212 15.24 -15.84 -12.62
N ASN A 213 14.95 -15.42 -13.86
CA ASN A 213 14.74 -14.02 -14.21
C ASN A 213 13.29 -13.54 -14.04
N LEU A 214 12.35 -14.44 -13.77
CA LEU A 214 10.97 -14.09 -13.46
C LEU A 214 10.91 -13.29 -12.17
N THR A 215 10.10 -12.23 -12.16
CA THR A 215 9.75 -11.49 -10.94
C THR A 215 8.30 -11.78 -10.57
N VAL A 216 8.04 -12.12 -9.32
CA VAL A 216 6.68 -12.28 -8.78
C VAL A 216 6.40 -11.13 -7.85
N ILE A 217 5.34 -10.36 -8.14
CA ILE A 217 4.86 -9.27 -7.29
C ILE A 217 3.49 -9.69 -6.75
N HIS A 218 3.36 -9.67 -5.44
CA HIS A 218 2.10 -10.02 -4.80
C HIS A 218 1.74 -9.08 -3.67
N GLY A 219 0.51 -9.17 -3.17
CA GLY A 219 0.06 -8.41 -2.02
C GLY A 219 -1.33 -8.82 -1.59
N GLY A 220 -1.83 -8.16 -0.53
CA GLY A 220 -3.10 -8.50 0.08
C GLY A 220 -3.05 -9.78 0.91
N GLY A 221 -4.09 -9.99 1.74
CA GLY A 221 -4.16 -11.11 2.66
C GLY A 221 -4.64 -12.43 2.02
N TRP A 222 -4.69 -13.45 2.86
CA TRP A 222 -5.13 -14.81 2.48
C TRP A 222 -6.65 -14.96 2.31
N LYS A 223 -7.44 -13.99 2.74
CA LYS A 223 -8.91 -13.96 2.62
C LYS A 223 -9.56 -15.28 3.14
N LYS A 224 -10.26 -15.99 2.25
CA LYS A 224 -10.91 -17.28 2.59
C LYS A 224 -9.91 -18.39 2.91
N LEU A 225 -8.65 -18.25 2.52
CA LEU A 225 -7.57 -19.21 2.75
C LEU A 225 -6.80 -18.96 4.05
N GLU A 226 -7.30 -18.11 4.94
CA GLU A 226 -6.60 -17.73 6.18
C GLU A 226 -6.21 -18.93 7.05
N LYS A 227 -7.04 -19.99 7.07
CA LYS A 227 -6.76 -21.22 7.81
C LYS A 227 -5.57 -22.03 7.29
N ILE A 228 -5.22 -21.85 6.02
CA ILE A 228 -4.09 -22.53 5.36
C ILE A 228 -2.96 -21.53 5.02
N SER A 229 -3.02 -20.33 5.58
CA SER A 229 -2.02 -19.29 5.32
C SER A 229 -0.61 -19.80 5.64
N LEU A 230 0.31 -19.55 4.73
CA LEU A 230 1.72 -19.87 4.89
C LEU A 230 2.45 -18.69 5.52
N SER A 231 3.50 -18.97 6.29
CA SER A 231 4.47 -17.94 6.61
C SER A 231 5.09 -17.37 5.32
N LYS A 232 5.58 -16.14 5.36
CA LYS A 232 6.28 -15.51 4.21
C LYS A 232 7.38 -16.41 3.66
N LYS A 233 8.20 -16.98 4.55
CA LYS A 233 9.27 -17.92 4.19
C LYS A 233 8.74 -19.12 3.41
N ASN A 234 7.70 -19.79 3.90
CA ASN A 234 7.14 -20.97 3.26
C ASN A 234 6.48 -20.60 1.91
N PHE A 235 5.83 -19.44 1.80
CA PHE A 235 5.26 -18.97 0.54
C PHE A 235 6.36 -18.73 -0.51
N ARG A 236 7.46 -18.05 -0.14
CA ARG A 236 8.62 -17.84 -1.03
C ARG A 236 9.29 -19.15 -1.42
N THR A 237 9.42 -20.10 -0.48
CA THR A 237 9.95 -21.44 -0.77
C THR A 237 9.09 -22.14 -1.82
N LYS A 238 7.77 -22.14 -1.67
CA LYS A 238 6.86 -22.73 -2.66
C LYS A 238 6.97 -22.05 -4.04
N ILE A 239 7.08 -20.73 -4.09
CA ILE A 239 7.32 -20.02 -5.37
C ILE A 239 8.62 -20.50 -6.01
N PHE A 240 9.70 -20.62 -5.22
CA PHE A 240 10.97 -21.11 -5.73
C PHE A 240 10.88 -22.56 -6.24
N GLU A 241 10.26 -23.45 -5.49
CA GLU A 241 10.05 -24.86 -5.89
C GLU A 241 9.22 -24.97 -7.16
N THR A 242 8.21 -24.11 -7.33
CA THR A 242 7.28 -24.16 -8.47
C THR A 242 7.83 -23.46 -9.71
N LEU A 243 8.46 -22.29 -9.57
CA LEU A 243 8.83 -21.38 -10.66
C LEU A 243 10.35 -21.14 -10.81
N GLY A 244 11.17 -21.62 -9.87
CA GLY A 244 12.62 -21.47 -9.89
C GLY A 244 13.11 -20.04 -9.64
N THR A 245 12.26 -19.10 -9.22
CA THR A 245 12.65 -17.73 -8.95
C THR A 245 12.70 -17.40 -7.46
N ARG A 246 13.66 -16.56 -7.08
CA ARG A 246 13.76 -15.93 -5.75
C ARG A 246 13.38 -14.44 -5.78
N ARG A 247 13.05 -13.88 -6.94
CA ARG A 247 12.63 -12.48 -7.10
C ARG A 247 11.15 -12.32 -6.74
N VAL A 248 10.85 -12.36 -5.45
CA VAL A 248 9.49 -12.28 -4.92
C VAL A 248 9.37 -11.02 -4.07
N HIS A 249 8.42 -10.18 -4.41
CA HIS A 249 8.16 -8.91 -3.73
C HIS A 249 6.70 -8.85 -3.27
N ASP A 250 6.51 -8.67 -1.98
CA ASP A 250 5.22 -8.33 -1.41
C ASP A 250 5.02 -6.81 -1.42
N TYR A 251 3.78 -6.36 -1.45
CA TYR A 251 3.47 -4.96 -1.21
C TYR A 251 2.35 -4.81 -0.18
N TYR A 252 2.52 -3.84 0.70
CA TYR A 252 1.51 -3.40 1.63
C TYR A 252 0.90 -2.09 1.14
N GLY A 253 -0.42 -1.99 1.17
CA GLY A 253 -1.17 -0.80 0.78
C GLY A 253 -2.66 -0.97 1.05
N MET A 254 -3.39 0.13 1.02
CA MET A 254 -4.82 0.15 1.30
C MET A 254 -5.58 0.97 0.24
N ALA A 255 -6.87 0.65 0.07
CA ALA A 255 -7.73 1.35 -0.88
C ALA A 255 -7.88 2.84 -0.52
N GLU A 256 -7.85 3.15 0.76
CA GLU A 256 -8.01 4.49 1.31
C GLU A 256 -6.81 5.40 0.99
N GLN A 257 -5.63 4.82 0.73
CA GLN A 257 -4.39 5.56 0.41
C GLN A 257 -3.75 5.03 -0.87
N THR A 258 -4.48 5.06 -1.97
CA THR A 258 -3.96 4.64 -3.27
C THR A 258 -2.72 5.48 -3.68
N GLY A 259 -1.80 4.85 -4.42
CA GLY A 259 -0.53 5.45 -4.82
C GLY A 259 0.55 5.42 -3.75
N GLY A 260 0.19 5.36 -2.46
CA GLY A 260 1.09 5.16 -1.33
C GLY A 260 1.22 3.69 -1.01
N ILE A 261 2.12 2.97 -1.67
CA ILE A 261 2.41 1.56 -1.40
C ILE A 261 3.78 1.42 -0.72
N TYR A 262 3.90 0.38 0.08
CA TYR A 262 5.14 -0.02 0.73
C TYR A 262 5.59 -1.33 0.09
N LEU A 263 6.70 -1.29 -0.67
CA LEU A 263 7.24 -2.47 -1.33
C LEU A 263 8.27 -3.18 -0.45
N GLU A 264 8.17 -4.50 -0.43
CA GLU A 264 9.09 -5.35 0.30
C GLU A 264 10.36 -5.62 -0.53
N CYS A 265 11.52 -5.36 0.06
CA CYS A 265 12.82 -5.70 -0.53
C CYS A 265 13.22 -7.17 -0.25
N HIS A 266 14.40 -7.59 -0.73
CA HIS A 266 14.92 -8.94 -0.49
C HIS A 266 15.30 -9.23 0.97
N GLU A 267 15.42 -8.18 1.80
CA GLU A 267 15.58 -8.28 3.25
C GLU A 267 14.25 -8.41 4.01
N GLU A 268 13.15 -8.68 3.30
CA GLU A 268 11.78 -8.83 3.84
C GLU A 268 11.27 -7.59 4.60
N ARG A 269 11.76 -6.38 4.22
CA ARG A 269 11.37 -5.10 4.81
C ARG A 269 10.55 -4.28 3.82
N TYR A 270 9.43 -3.73 4.28
CA TYR A 270 8.65 -2.80 3.48
C TYR A 270 9.22 -1.39 3.60
N HIS A 271 9.60 -0.80 2.50
CA HIS A 271 10.17 0.55 2.43
C HIS A 271 9.10 1.63 2.43
N VAL A 272 9.28 2.63 3.27
CA VAL A 272 8.41 3.82 3.38
C VAL A 272 8.95 4.89 2.44
N SER A 273 8.14 5.31 1.46
CA SER A 273 8.56 6.34 0.52
C SER A 273 8.51 7.75 1.14
N ASN A 274 9.26 8.70 0.57
CA ASN A 274 9.19 10.10 0.96
C ASN A 274 7.80 10.74 0.73
N PHE A 275 6.92 10.09 -0.04
CA PHE A 275 5.54 10.56 -0.28
C PHE A 275 4.55 10.07 0.78
N SER A 276 5.05 9.33 1.76
CA SER A 276 4.30 8.74 2.87
C SER A 276 5.12 8.78 4.17
N ASP A 277 4.51 8.37 5.25
CA ASP A 277 5.19 8.04 6.50
C ASP A 277 4.44 6.93 7.25
N ILE A 278 5.07 6.34 8.24
CA ILE A 278 4.47 5.34 9.13
C ILE A 278 4.88 5.62 10.58
N PHE A 279 3.87 5.52 11.46
CA PHE A 279 4.06 5.35 12.90
C PHE A 279 3.47 4.02 13.35
N VAL A 280 3.99 3.50 14.44
CA VAL A 280 3.44 2.36 15.16
C VAL A 280 2.97 2.84 16.52
N ARG A 281 1.76 2.44 16.92
CA ARG A 281 1.12 2.89 18.15
C ARG A 281 0.85 1.72 19.08
N ASP A 282 1.07 1.92 20.37
CA ASP A 282 0.70 0.97 21.42
C ASP A 282 -0.80 0.95 21.70
N GLY A 283 -1.22 0.16 22.71
CA GLY A 283 -2.62 0.06 23.14
C GLY A 283 -3.19 1.36 23.72
N SER A 284 -2.36 2.29 24.20
CA SER A 284 -2.77 3.63 24.66
C SER A 284 -2.77 4.68 23.55
N LEU A 285 -2.46 4.25 22.31
CA LEU A 285 -2.30 5.08 21.11
C LEU A 285 -1.05 5.99 21.14
N GLY A 286 -0.13 5.76 22.08
CA GLY A 286 1.20 6.37 22.08
C GLY A 286 2.05 5.87 20.92
N ILE A 287 2.96 6.71 20.38
CA ILE A 287 3.87 6.32 19.31
C ILE A 287 5.05 5.54 19.90
N ILE A 288 5.29 4.35 19.37
CA ILE A 288 6.42 3.47 19.72
C ILE A 288 7.36 3.30 18.53
N ASN A 289 8.67 3.22 18.79
CA ASN A 289 9.68 3.16 17.71
C ASN A 289 10.85 2.22 18.06
N ASP A 290 10.67 1.33 18.99
CA ASP A 290 11.71 0.44 19.54
C ASP A 290 11.70 -0.96 18.92
N GLY A 291 11.00 -1.14 17.82
CA GLY A 291 10.77 -2.44 17.19
C GLY A 291 9.63 -3.25 17.84
N THR A 292 8.98 -2.70 18.87
CA THR A 292 7.81 -3.33 19.48
C THR A 292 6.62 -3.34 18.50
N HIS A 293 5.83 -4.42 18.55
CA HIS A 293 4.64 -4.56 17.74
C HIS A 293 3.52 -3.63 18.24
N GLY A 294 2.85 -2.97 17.31
CA GLY A 294 1.71 -2.11 17.60
C GLY A 294 0.86 -1.87 16.37
N ILE A 295 -0.11 -1.00 16.50
CA ILE A 295 -1.05 -0.66 15.41
C ILE A 295 -0.37 0.31 14.43
N ILE A 296 -0.43 -0.01 13.15
CA ILE A 296 0.13 0.84 12.10
C ILE A 296 -0.76 2.08 11.90
N GLN A 297 -0.15 3.25 12.01
CA GLN A 297 -0.68 4.50 11.46
C GLN A 297 0.04 4.79 10.15
N SER A 298 -0.72 4.81 9.05
CA SER A 298 -0.21 5.13 7.72
C SER A 298 -0.51 6.59 7.37
N ILE A 299 0.49 7.31 6.87
CA ILE A 299 0.42 8.71 6.46
C ILE A 299 0.71 8.80 4.96
N SER A 300 -0.09 9.57 4.23
CA SER A 300 0.08 9.79 2.79
C SER A 300 -0.10 11.25 2.44
N LEU A 301 0.82 11.78 1.64
CA LEU A 301 0.73 13.14 1.09
C LEU A 301 -0.07 13.22 -0.21
N LEU A 302 -0.51 12.06 -0.74
CA LEU A 302 -1.02 11.93 -2.11
C LEU A 302 -2.53 12.16 -2.24
N ASN A 303 -3.24 12.32 -1.12
CA ASN A 303 -4.69 12.40 -1.10
C ASN A 303 -5.14 13.81 -0.69
N SER A 304 -5.47 14.65 -1.67
CA SER A 304 -5.95 16.01 -1.44
C SER A 304 -7.46 16.18 -1.63
N SER A 305 -8.13 15.20 -2.23
CA SER A 305 -9.57 15.25 -2.51
C SER A 305 -10.45 14.61 -1.44
N TYR A 306 -9.86 13.86 -0.51
CA TYR A 306 -10.57 13.29 0.65
C TYR A 306 -9.61 13.09 1.84
N PRO A 307 -10.13 12.94 3.09
CA PRO A 307 -9.33 13.07 4.31
C PRO A 307 -8.49 11.85 4.69
N ALA A 308 -7.89 11.14 3.73
CA ALA A 308 -7.10 9.94 3.99
C ALA A 308 -5.59 10.22 4.16
N PHE A 309 -5.22 11.41 4.59
CA PHE A 309 -3.81 11.81 4.76
C PHE A 309 -3.14 11.12 5.96
N SER A 310 -3.89 10.68 6.97
CA SER A 310 -3.35 9.97 8.15
C SER A 310 -4.39 8.99 8.70
N ILE A 311 -4.13 7.70 8.61
CA ILE A 311 -5.08 6.64 8.95
C ILE A 311 -4.50 5.71 10.01
N LEU A 312 -5.22 5.52 11.12
CA LEU A 312 -4.99 4.41 12.03
C LEU A 312 -5.64 3.16 11.45
N THR A 313 -4.83 2.20 11.08
CA THR A 313 -5.26 0.94 10.47
C THR A 313 -5.74 -0.06 11.51
N LYS A 314 -6.14 -1.26 11.05
CA LYS A 314 -6.33 -2.44 11.91
C LYS A 314 -5.18 -3.45 11.74
N ASP A 315 -4.09 -3.03 11.13
CA ASP A 315 -2.95 -3.89 10.87
C ASP A 315 -1.88 -3.67 11.95
N VAL A 316 -1.25 -4.76 12.37
CA VAL A 316 -0.16 -4.78 13.36
C VAL A 316 1.16 -4.83 12.62
N GLY A 317 2.10 -4.02 13.08
CA GLY A 317 3.45 -4.00 12.55
C GLY A 317 4.45 -3.45 13.54
N TYR A 318 5.68 -3.29 13.09
CA TYR A 318 6.79 -2.72 13.87
C TYR A 318 7.73 -1.97 12.94
N LEU A 319 8.41 -0.95 13.46
CA LEU A 319 9.48 -0.29 12.72
C LEU A 319 10.78 -1.07 12.91
N HIS A 320 11.51 -1.28 11.81
CA HIS A 320 12.85 -1.81 11.91
C HIS A 320 13.76 -0.74 12.52
N TYR A 321 14.30 -1.04 13.70
CA TYR A 321 15.22 -0.16 14.39
C TYR A 321 16.66 -0.64 14.12
N ASP A 322 17.27 -0.05 13.10
CA ASP A 322 18.70 -0.23 12.86
C ASP A 322 19.44 1.05 13.26
N LYS A 323 20.53 0.89 14.01
CA LYS A 323 21.42 2.02 14.36
C LYS A 323 22.09 2.64 13.13
N ALA A 324 22.22 1.86 12.04
CA ALA A 324 22.55 2.35 10.70
C ALA A 324 21.22 2.65 10.00
N SER A 325 20.99 3.87 9.61
CA SER A 325 19.75 4.41 9.07
C SER A 325 19.24 3.76 7.78
N ASP A 326 19.92 2.75 7.24
CA ASP A 326 19.64 2.19 5.93
C ASP A 326 19.45 0.67 5.99
N CYS A 327 18.48 0.19 5.21
CA CYS A 327 18.26 -1.23 5.00
C CYS A 327 19.47 -1.86 4.28
N PRO A 328 19.91 -3.08 4.67
CA PRO A 328 20.99 -3.77 3.97
C PRO A 328 20.79 -3.95 2.46
N CYS A 329 19.55 -3.84 1.98
CA CYS A 329 19.24 -3.87 0.55
C CYS A 329 19.78 -2.67 -0.24
N GLY A 330 20.26 -1.61 0.44
CA GLY A 330 20.79 -0.40 -0.16
C GLY A 330 19.74 0.68 -0.48
N ILE A 331 18.44 0.41 -0.34
CA ILE A 331 17.39 1.43 -0.46
C ILE A 331 17.30 2.18 0.87
N PRO A 332 17.57 3.50 0.88
CA PRO A 332 17.60 4.27 2.12
C PRO A 332 16.22 4.57 2.67
N GLY A 333 16.17 4.96 3.93
CA GLY A 333 14.97 5.44 4.61
C GLY A 333 14.32 4.43 5.55
N LYS A 334 13.18 4.83 6.09
CA LYS A 334 12.40 4.07 7.08
C LYS A 334 11.87 2.76 6.49
N THR A 335 11.90 1.70 7.29
CA THR A 335 11.31 0.41 6.92
C THR A 335 10.38 -0.13 8.00
N VAL A 336 9.36 -0.87 7.59
CA VAL A 336 8.35 -1.44 8.48
C VAL A 336 8.16 -2.93 8.23
N GLY A 337 7.93 -3.70 9.29
CA GLY A 337 7.45 -5.06 9.24
C GLY A 337 5.93 -5.08 9.45
N VAL A 338 5.20 -5.81 8.62
CA VAL A 338 3.74 -6.01 8.76
C VAL A 338 3.50 -7.44 9.22
N VAL A 339 2.85 -7.60 10.38
CA VAL A 339 2.62 -8.90 11.02
C VAL A 339 1.28 -9.50 10.62
N GLY A 340 0.23 -8.69 10.60
CA GLY A 340 -1.11 -9.15 10.28
C GLY A 340 -2.17 -8.16 10.73
N ARG A 341 -3.41 -8.65 10.83
CA ARG A 341 -4.56 -7.82 11.20
C ARG A 341 -5.02 -8.17 12.62
N ILE A 342 -5.40 -7.15 13.40
CA ILE A 342 -6.01 -7.35 14.71
C ILE A 342 -7.35 -8.06 14.52
N ASN A 343 -7.53 -9.21 15.18
CA ASN A 343 -8.83 -9.85 15.29
C ASN A 343 -9.72 -9.03 16.24
N SER A 344 -11.00 -8.83 15.87
CA SER A 344 -11.97 -8.09 16.68
C SER A 344 -12.18 -8.66 18.10
N ALA A 345 -11.77 -9.91 18.35
CA ALA A 345 -11.78 -10.54 19.67
C ALA A 345 -10.67 -10.02 20.59
N GLU A 346 -9.50 -9.67 20.05
CA GLU A 346 -8.36 -9.15 20.85
C GLU A 346 -8.56 -7.71 21.30
N LEU A 347 -9.33 -6.91 20.54
CA LEU A 347 -9.72 -5.57 20.95
C LEU A 347 -10.66 -5.55 22.17
N ARG A 348 -11.40 -6.64 22.40
CA ARG A 348 -12.27 -6.77 23.60
C ARG A 348 -11.49 -7.14 24.86
N GLY A 349 -10.36 -7.84 24.73
CA GLY A 349 -9.50 -8.20 25.85
C GLY A 349 -8.71 -7.04 26.44
N CYS A 350 -8.42 -6.00 25.65
CA CYS A 350 -7.72 -4.81 26.15
C CYS A 350 -8.63 -3.83 26.92
N SER A 351 -9.96 -3.90 26.74
CA SER A 351 -10.92 -3.06 27.47
C SER A 351 -11.27 -3.63 28.86
N ASP A 352 -11.08 -4.93 29.09
CA ASP A 352 -11.41 -5.59 30.36
C ASP A 352 -10.30 -5.44 31.43
N SER A 353 -9.13 -4.90 31.06
CA SER A 353 -8.04 -4.60 31.99
C SER A 353 -8.09 -3.19 32.59
N LEU A 354 -9.15 -2.42 32.34
CA LEU A 354 -9.41 -1.07 32.87
C LEU A 354 -10.65 -1.01 33.80
N SER A 355 -11.03 -2.13 34.40
CA SER A 355 -12.03 -2.16 35.51
C SER A 355 -11.37 -2.32 36.85
#